data_0106bf6b272eef4a091db9cba7570151
#
_entry.id   0106bf6b272eef4a091db9cba7570151
#
_cell.length_a   1.000
_cell.length_b   1.000
_cell.length_c   1.000
_cell.angle_alpha   90.00
_cell.angle_beta   90.00
_cell.angle_gamma   90.00
#
_symmetry.space_group_name_H-M   'P 1'
#
loop_
_entity.id
_entity.type
_entity.pdbx_description
1 polymer ?
#
loop_
_entity_poly.entity_id
_entity_poly.type
_entity_poly.pdbx_seq_one_letter_code
_entity_poly.pdbx_strand_id
1 'polypeptide(L)'
;IREFATINSGTAKGDGFTRIGDNAFIMAYCHIAHDCLLGDNIILANNATLAGHVELGDFTVVGGLTPIHQFVKVGEGCMIAGASALSQDIVPFCLAEGNRASIRSLNLVGIRRRFDKDEVDRLSKAFKFLFRQGDLKENAQKLLENNESENVNKMCKFILETKRGIPVYRGKNNA
;
A
#
# COMPACT_ATOMS: atom_id res chain seq x y z
N ILE A 1 -13.98 -14.89 4.69
CA ILE A 1 -12.83 -15.72 4.27
C ILE A 1 -13.37 -16.83 3.38
N ARG A 2 -12.74 -17.05 2.21
CA ARG A 2 -13.15 -18.05 1.22
C ARG A 2 -12.29 -19.30 1.30
N GLU A 3 -12.59 -20.24 0.43
CA GLU A 3 -12.11 -21.61 0.42
C GLU A 3 -10.57 -21.68 0.26
N PHE A 4 -9.97 -22.58 1.00
CA PHE A 4 -8.53 -22.88 0.97
C PHE A 4 -7.61 -21.66 1.30
N ALA A 5 -8.15 -20.61 1.90
CA ALA A 5 -7.31 -19.56 2.46
C ALA A 5 -6.54 -20.11 3.67
N THR A 6 -5.27 -19.71 3.79
CA THR A 6 -4.40 -20.10 4.90
C THR A 6 -3.94 -18.86 5.67
N ILE A 7 -3.99 -18.92 7.00
CA ILE A 7 -3.59 -17.82 7.89
C ILE A 7 -2.71 -18.41 8.98
N ASN A 8 -1.47 -17.92 9.09
CA ASN A 8 -0.55 -18.36 10.12
C ASN A 8 -0.66 -17.48 11.37
N SER A 9 -0.48 -18.06 12.53
CA SER A 9 -0.38 -17.32 13.80
C SER A 9 0.92 -16.53 13.89
N GLY A 10 0.97 -15.58 14.82
CA GLY A 10 2.21 -14.85 15.12
C GLY A 10 3.28 -15.75 15.72
N THR A 11 4.52 -15.27 15.70
CA THR A 11 5.70 -16.01 16.18
C THR A 11 6.26 -15.40 17.45
N ALA A 12 6.96 -16.20 18.25
CA ALA A 12 7.61 -15.73 19.49
C ALA A 12 8.74 -14.70 19.25
N LYS A 13 9.26 -14.59 18.03
CA LYS A 13 10.27 -13.61 17.64
C LYS A 13 9.67 -12.35 16.99
N GLY A 14 8.38 -12.38 16.66
CA GLY A 14 7.61 -11.24 16.17
C GLY A 14 6.72 -10.65 17.27
N ASP A 15 5.61 -10.05 16.86
CA ASP A 15 4.64 -9.45 17.79
C ASP A 15 3.76 -10.49 18.52
N GLY A 16 3.90 -11.78 18.17
CA GLY A 16 3.17 -12.89 18.77
C GLY A 16 1.75 -13.08 18.23
N PHE A 17 1.31 -12.26 17.29
CA PHE A 17 -0.02 -12.35 16.69
C PHE A 17 -0.05 -11.95 15.22
N THR A 18 -0.99 -12.52 14.49
CA THR A 18 -1.41 -12.06 13.17
C THR A 18 -2.78 -11.43 13.33
N ARG A 19 -2.96 -10.21 12.86
CA ARG A 19 -4.20 -9.44 12.99
C ARG A 19 -4.83 -9.18 11.63
N ILE A 20 -6.15 -9.35 11.58
CA ILE A 20 -6.99 -8.98 10.43
C ILE A 20 -8.12 -8.14 11.00
N GLY A 21 -8.26 -6.92 10.49
CA GLY A 21 -9.31 -5.98 10.89
C GLY A 21 -10.70 -6.38 10.41
N ASP A 22 -11.65 -5.51 10.62
CA ASP A 22 -13.06 -5.74 10.31
C ASP A 22 -13.36 -5.65 8.79
N ASN A 23 -14.42 -6.32 8.36
CA ASN A 23 -14.91 -6.33 6.99
C ASN A 23 -13.89 -6.78 5.93
N ALA A 24 -12.90 -7.58 6.31
CA ALA A 24 -11.93 -8.12 5.36
C ALA A 24 -12.58 -9.16 4.43
N PHE A 25 -12.38 -9.00 3.13
CA PHE A 25 -12.79 -9.96 2.12
C PHE A 25 -11.57 -10.71 1.56
N ILE A 26 -11.34 -11.91 2.10
CA ILE A 26 -10.22 -12.77 1.73
C ILE A 26 -10.75 -13.87 0.82
N MET A 27 -10.37 -13.79 -0.47
CA MET A 27 -10.84 -14.70 -1.51
C MET A 27 -10.09 -16.04 -1.46
N ALA A 28 -10.50 -16.96 -2.33
CA ALA A 28 -9.98 -18.32 -2.33
C ALA A 28 -8.47 -18.38 -2.58
N TYR A 29 -7.83 -19.35 -1.92
CA TYR A 29 -6.39 -19.65 -2.03
C TYR A 29 -5.47 -18.49 -1.60
N CYS A 30 -5.95 -17.48 -0.89
CA CYS A 30 -5.08 -16.46 -0.31
C CYS A 30 -4.20 -17.05 0.80
N HIS A 31 -3.00 -16.54 0.94
CA HIS A 31 -2.10 -16.85 2.04
C HIS A 31 -1.72 -15.62 2.82
N ILE A 32 -1.91 -15.66 4.15
CA ILE A 32 -1.46 -14.63 5.09
C ILE A 32 -0.47 -15.30 6.03
N ALA A 33 0.82 -14.97 5.88
CA ALA A 33 1.86 -15.52 6.72
C ALA A 33 1.83 -14.93 8.15
N HIS A 34 2.73 -15.41 8.98
CA HIS A 34 2.85 -15.04 10.38
C HIS A 34 3.14 -13.53 10.60
N ASP A 35 2.66 -13.00 11.70
CA ASP A 35 2.91 -11.62 12.15
C ASP A 35 2.45 -10.53 11.16
N CYS A 36 1.52 -10.84 10.25
CA CYS A 36 0.91 -9.84 9.37
C CYS A 36 -0.10 -8.98 10.12
N LEU A 37 -0.16 -7.70 9.76
CA LEU A 37 -1.10 -6.72 10.30
C LEU A 37 -1.95 -6.15 9.16
N LEU A 38 -3.21 -6.54 9.10
CA LEU A 38 -4.17 -6.06 8.10
C LEU A 38 -5.20 -5.16 8.78
N GLY A 39 -5.40 -3.98 8.22
CA GLY A 39 -6.43 -3.03 8.64
C GLY A 39 -7.84 -3.46 8.27
N ASP A 40 -8.77 -2.52 8.33
CA ASP A 40 -10.18 -2.73 8.05
C ASP A 40 -10.50 -2.63 6.54
N ASN A 41 -11.58 -3.29 6.12
CA ASN A 41 -12.09 -3.24 4.74
C ASN A 41 -11.08 -3.68 3.66
N ILE A 42 -10.22 -4.63 4.00
CA ILE A 42 -9.20 -5.17 3.09
C ILE A 42 -9.84 -6.13 2.09
N ILE A 43 -9.37 -6.10 0.86
CA ILE A 43 -9.72 -7.08 -0.16
C ILE A 43 -8.44 -7.78 -0.64
N LEU A 44 -8.37 -9.09 -0.44
CA LEU A 44 -7.36 -9.95 -1.04
C LEU A 44 -8.03 -10.80 -2.12
N ALA A 45 -7.72 -10.53 -3.38
CA ALA A 45 -8.23 -11.32 -4.50
C ALA A 45 -7.53 -12.69 -4.57
N ASN A 46 -8.12 -13.63 -5.30
CA ASN A 46 -7.66 -15.02 -5.36
C ASN A 46 -6.14 -15.16 -5.51
N ASN A 47 -5.55 -16.03 -4.70
CA ASN A 47 -4.11 -16.33 -4.69
C ASN A 47 -3.21 -15.12 -4.33
N ALA A 48 -3.73 -14.07 -3.71
CA ALA A 48 -2.87 -13.05 -3.10
C ALA A 48 -2.08 -13.70 -1.94
N THR A 49 -0.77 -13.44 -1.89
CA THR A 49 0.15 -14.11 -0.96
C THR A 49 0.97 -13.08 -0.19
N LEU A 50 0.73 -13.00 1.11
CA LEU A 50 1.46 -12.11 2.01
C LEU A 50 2.53 -12.91 2.76
N ALA A 51 3.80 -12.53 2.61
CA ALA A 51 4.88 -13.09 3.42
C ALA A 51 4.83 -12.50 4.86
N GLY A 52 5.68 -13.01 5.75
CA GLY A 52 5.65 -12.60 7.16
C GLY A 52 5.84 -11.10 7.39
N HIS A 53 5.20 -10.57 8.43
CA HIS A 53 5.29 -9.17 8.85
C HIS A 53 4.85 -8.15 7.79
N VAL A 54 3.99 -8.52 6.86
CA VAL A 54 3.38 -7.56 5.92
C VAL A 54 2.33 -6.74 6.66
N GLU A 55 2.35 -5.44 6.43
CA GLU A 55 1.33 -4.52 6.94
C GLU A 55 0.50 -3.96 5.78
N LEU A 56 -0.82 -4.07 5.88
CA LEU A 56 -1.77 -3.46 4.93
C LEU A 56 -2.65 -2.45 5.66
N GLY A 57 -2.61 -1.18 5.23
CA GLY A 57 -3.52 -0.15 5.74
C GLY A 57 -4.95 -0.35 5.27
N ASP A 58 -5.90 0.28 5.96
CA ASP A 58 -7.33 0.18 5.69
C ASP A 58 -7.69 0.40 4.22
N PHE A 59 -8.77 -0.24 3.76
CA PHE A 59 -9.28 -0.11 2.40
C PHE A 59 -8.30 -0.50 1.27
N THR A 60 -7.24 -1.22 1.60
CA THR A 60 -6.29 -1.72 0.60
C THR A 60 -6.88 -2.90 -0.17
N VAL A 61 -6.71 -2.85 -1.49
CA VAL A 61 -7.10 -3.93 -2.40
C VAL A 61 -5.85 -4.55 -3.01
N VAL A 62 -5.67 -5.84 -2.83
CA VAL A 62 -4.58 -6.63 -3.43
C VAL A 62 -5.17 -7.51 -4.52
N GLY A 63 -4.75 -7.26 -5.75
CA GLY A 63 -5.18 -8.04 -6.92
C GLY A 63 -4.71 -9.49 -6.87
N GLY A 64 -5.38 -10.33 -7.65
CA GLY A 64 -5.09 -11.78 -7.66
C GLY A 64 -3.67 -12.12 -8.12
N LEU A 65 -3.15 -13.26 -7.67
CA LEU A 65 -1.80 -13.75 -8.01
C LEU A 65 -0.67 -12.76 -7.65
N THR A 66 -0.85 -12.01 -6.58
CA THR A 66 0.08 -10.95 -6.15
C THR A 66 0.86 -11.37 -4.91
N PRO A 67 2.15 -11.73 -5.03
CA PRO A 67 3.02 -11.92 -3.89
C PRO A 67 3.51 -10.59 -3.32
N ILE A 68 3.51 -10.47 -1.99
CA ILE A 68 4.07 -9.35 -1.24
C ILE A 68 5.20 -9.86 -0.35
N HIS A 69 6.40 -9.30 -0.53
CA HIS A 69 7.60 -9.69 0.21
C HIS A 69 7.47 -9.34 1.71
N GLN A 70 8.16 -10.11 2.54
CA GLN A 70 8.16 -9.89 3.99
C GLN A 70 8.56 -8.45 4.38
N PHE A 71 7.96 -7.95 5.46
CA PHE A 71 8.17 -6.60 5.99
C PHE A 71 7.75 -5.44 5.07
N VAL A 72 7.07 -5.71 3.97
CA VAL A 72 6.52 -4.65 3.13
C VAL A 72 5.31 -4.04 3.82
N LYS A 73 5.25 -2.70 3.78
CA LYS A 73 4.10 -1.91 4.21
C LYS A 73 3.36 -1.35 3.00
N VAL A 74 2.07 -1.55 2.97
CA VAL A 74 1.18 -0.95 1.98
C VAL A 74 0.24 0.00 2.71
N GLY A 75 0.29 1.28 2.35
CA GLY A 75 -0.53 2.30 2.99
C GLY A 75 -2.03 2.13 2.73
N GLU A 76 -2.86 2.88 3.47
CA GLU A 76 -4.32 2.82 3.33
C GLU A 76 -4.79 3.20 1.91
N GLY A 77 -5.90 2.62 1.49
CA GLY A 77 -6.55 2.96 0.23
C GLY A 77 -5.76 2.63 -1.03
N CYS A 78 -4.71 1.82 -0.92
CA CYS A 78 -3.93 1.39 -2.06
C CYS A 78 -4.67 0.38 -2.94
N MET A 79 -4.35 0.39 -4.22
CA MET A 79 -4.71 -0.65 -5.18
C MET A 79 -3.44 -1.29 -5.74
N ILE A 80 -3.29 -2.57 -5.52
CA ILE A 80 -2.22 -3.37 -6.11
C ILE A 80 -2.83 -4.17 -7.25
N ALA A 81 -2.37 -3.93 -8.47
CA ALA A 81 -2.87 -4.63 -9.65
C ALA A 81 -2.52 -6.13 -9.58
N GLY A 82 -3.38 -6.96 -10.18
CA GLY A 82 -3.15 -8.40 -10.23
C GLY A 82 -1.85 -8.78 -10.93
N ALA A 83 -1.29 -9.93 -10.58
CA ALA A 83 -0.02 -10.46 -11.06
C ALA A 83 1.18 -9.49 -10.85
N SER A 84 1.09 -8.62 -9.85
CA SER A 84 2.21 -7.76 -9.43
C SER A 84 3.06 -8.48 -8.38
N ALA A 85 4.35 -8.09 -8.27
CA ALA A 85 5.23 -8.58 -7.22
C ALA A 85 5.83 -7.41 -6.44
N LEU A 86 5.48 -7.31 -5.13
CA LEU A 86 5.90 -6.21 -4.28
C LEU A 86 7.11 -6.59 -3.44
N SER A 87 8.16 -5.77 -3.51
CA SER A 87 9.36 -5.90 -2.66
C SER A 87 9.67 -4.63 -1.85
N GLN A 88 8.94 -3.54 -2.09
CA GLN A 88 9.11 -2.24 -1.45
C GLN A 88 7.75 -1.70 -0.97
N ASP A 89 7.80 -0.67 -0.11
CA ASP A 89 6.62 -0.09 0.52
C ASP A 89 5.81 0.75 -0.48
N ILE A 90 4.48 0.74 -0.34
CA ILE A 90 3.58 1.49 -1.22
C ILE A 90 2.91 2.61 -0.42
N VAL A 91 3.11 3.84 -0.87
CA VAL A 91 2.56 5.07 -0.26
C VAL A 91 1.03 5.03 -0.27
N PRO A 92 0.35 5.49 0.82
CA PRO A 92 -1.10 5.53 0.90
C PRO A 92 -1.77 6.12 -0.35
N PHE A 93 -2.94 5.61 -0.68
CA PHE A 93 -3.80 6.05 -1.78
C PHE A 93 -3.24 5.83 -3.19
N CYS A 94 -2.15 5.09 -3.32
CA CYS A 94 -1.50 4.84 -4.61
C CYS A 94 -1.97 3.56 -5.29
N LEU A 95 -1.84 3.55 -6.61
CA LEU A 95 -1.93 2.36 -7.45
C LEU A 95 -0.52 1.90 -7.81
N ALA A 96 -0.23 0.62 -7.57
CA ALA A 96 1.04 -0.01 -7.92
C ALA A 96 0.82 -1.24 -8.79
N GLU A 97 1.71 -1.45 -9.76
CA GLU A 97 1.63 -2.58 -10.68
C GLU A 97 2.99 -3.05 -11.19
N GLY A 98 3.02 -4.29 -11.65
CA GLY A 98 4.12 -4.91 -12.39
C GLY A 98 4.90 -5.94 -11.61
N ASN A 99 5.64 -6.78 -12.34
CA ASN A 99 6.61 -7.71 -11.76
C ASN A 99 7.90 -6.94 -11.44
N ARG A 100 8.16 -6.66 -10.17
CA ARG A 100 8.82 -5.54 -9.52
C ARG A 100 7.90 -4.32 -9.58
N ALA A 101 6.82 -4.40 -8.80
CA ALA A 101 5.78 -3.39 -8.78
C ALA A 101 6.34 -1.99 -8.48
N SER A 102 5.82 -1.01 -9.20
CA SER A 102 6.12 0.39 -8.95
C SER A 102 4.83 1.22 -8.86
N ILE A 103 4.89 2.32 -8.14
CA ILE A 103 3.78 3.26 -8.04
C ILE A 103 3.58 3.92 -9.41
N ARG A 104 2.37 3.81 -9.97
CA ARG A 104 2.00 4.37 -11.28
C ARG A 104 1.21 5.65 -11.17
N SER A 105 0.29 5.69 -10.24
CA SER A 105 -0.63 6.82 -10.06
C SER A 105 -1.26 6.77 -8.66
N LEU A 106 -2.13 7.75 -8.38
CA LEU A 106 -3.12 7.59 -7.33
C LEU A 106 -4.18 6.56 -7.72
N ASN A 107 -4.72 5.86 -6.72
CA ASN A 107 -5.92 5.05 -6.84
C ASN A 107 -7.15 5.96 -6.93
N LEU A 108 -7.32 6.67 -8.06
CA LEU A 108 -8.40 7.64 -8.25
C LEU A 108 -9.79 7.04 -8.06
N VAL A 109 -9.97 5.77 -8.40
CA VAL A 109 -11.26 5.09 -8.20
C VAL A 109 -11.56 4.91 -6.71
N GLY A 110 -10.59 4.45 -5.94
CA GLY A 110 -10.73 4.26 -4.49
C GLY A 110 -10.95 5.57 -3.74
N ILE A 111 -10.14 6.59 -4.01
CA ILE A 111 -10.21 7.86 -3.30
C ILE A 111 -11.49 8.65 -3.61
N ARG A 112 -12.01 8.61 -4.86
CA ARG A 112 -13.28 9.27 -5.24
C ARG A 112 -14.51 8.65 -4.59
N ARG A 113 -14.43 7.42 -4.13
CA ARG A 113 -15.52 6.75 -3.40
C ARG A 113 -15.56 7.13 -1.92
N ARG A 114 -14.44 7.65 -1.39
CA ARG A 114 -14.23 7.89 0.04
C ARG A 114 -14.18 9.37 0.40
N PHE A 115 -13.70 10.20 -0.50
CA PHE A 115 -13.42 11.61 -0.26
C PHE A 115 -14.20 12.52 -1.20
N ASP A 116 -14.43 13.75 -0.77
CA ASP A 116 -15.01 14.80 -1.59
C ASP A 116 -14.02 15.26 -2.68
N LYS A 117 -14.51 16.09 -3.58
CA LYS A 117 -13.73 16.58 -4.72
C LYS A 117 -12.51 17.39 -4.29
N ASP A 118 -12.64 18.19 -3.24
CA ASP A 118 -11.56 19.07 -2.79
C ASP A 118 -10.40 18.27 -2.21
N GLU A 119 -10.69 17.22 -1.45
CA GLU A 119 -9.67 16.33 -0.93
C GLU A 119 -9.00 15.49 -2.03
N VAL A 120 -9.77 15.02 -3.02
CA VAL A 120 -9.22 14.34 -4.21
C VAL A 120 -8.26 15.26 -4.98
N ASP A 121 -8.60 16.54 -5.11
CA ASP A 121 -7.75 17.53 -5.77
C ASP A 121 -6.47 17.83 -4.97
N ARG A 122 -6.57 17.91 -3.62
CA ARG A 122 -5.38 18.04 -2.73
C ARG A 122 -4.44 16.86 -2.87
N LEU A 123 -4.97 15.64 -2.75
CA LEU A 123 -4.18 14.41 -2.93
C LEU A 123 -3.53 14.34 -4.32
N SER A 124 -4.24 14.77 -5.37
CA SER A 124 -3.71 14.78 -6.74
C SER A 124 -2.56 15.79 -6.92
N LYS A 125 -2.66 16.95 -6.30
CA LYS A 125 -1.58 17.96 -6.28
C LYS A 125 -0.38 17.46 -5.49
N ALA A 126 -0.63 16.89 -4.29
CA ALA A 126 0.41 16.33 -3.44
C ALA A 126 1.15 15.18 -4.13
N PHE A 127 0.44 14.24 -4.76
CA PHE A 127 1.05 13.15 -5.52
C PHE A 127 1.97 13.68 -6.63
N LYS A 128 1.49 14.63 -7.43
CA LYS A 128 2.30 15.25 -8.49
C LYS A 128 3.56 15.91 -7.92
N PHE A 129 3.46 16.58 -6.77
CA PHE A 129 4.60 17.24 -6.14
C PHE A 129 5.59 16.21 -5.56
N LEU A 130 5.11 15.20 -4.84
CA LEU A 130 5.93 14.16 -4.22
C LEU A 130 6.75 13.39 -5.24
N PHE A 131 6.11 12.96 -6.33
CA PHE A 131 6.72 12.09 -7.34
C PHE A 131 7.35 12.85 -8.54
N ARG A 132 7.52 14.16 -8.42
CA ARG A 132 8.30 14.99 -9.36
C ARG A 132 9.79 14.63 -9.33
N GLN A 133 10.56 15.33 -10.15
CA GLN A 133 12.02 15.27 -10.08
C GLN A 133 12.51 15.79 -8.71
N GLY A 134 13.56 15.19 -8.18
CA GLY A 134 14.14 15.53 -6.90
C GLY A 134 14.10 14.38 -5.90
N ASP A 135 14.46 14.68 -4.67
CA ASP A 135 14.41 13.71 -3.58
C ASP A 135 13.01 13.60 -3.00
N LEU A 136 12.50 12.36 -2.94
CA LEU A 136 11.14 12.07 -2.47
C LEU A 136 10.94 12.46 -1.00
N LYS A 137 11.96 12.27 -0.14
CA LYS A 137 11.88 12.61 1.28
C LYS A 137 11.91 14.12 1.50
N GLU A 138 12.74 14.84 0.76
CA GLU A 138 12.74 16.30 0.81
C GLU A 138 11.40 16.88 0.37
N ASN A 139 10.79 16.33 -0.69
CA ASN A 139 9.46 16.74 -1.14
C ASN A 139 8.40 16.47 -0.08
N ALA A 140 8.46 15.28 0.57
CA ALA A 140 7.55 14.93 1.65
C ALA A 140 7.69 15.87 2.86
N GLN A 141 8.92 16.23 3.23
CA GLN A 141 9.17 17.16 4.32
C GLN A 141 8.56 18.55 4.04
N LYS A 142 8.78 19.10 2.84
CA LYS A 142 8.22 20.38 2.42
C LYS A 142 6.69 20.41 2.45
N LEU A 143 6.02 19.32 1.99
CA LEU A 143 4.56 19.26 2.06
C LEU A 143 4.04 19.13 3.49
N LEU A 144 4.76 18.40 4.33
CA LEU A 144 4.36 18.21 5.74
C LEU A 144 4.39 19.54 6.51
N GLU A 145 5.36 20.41 6.22
CA GLU A 145 5.46 21.74 6.80
C GLU A 145 4.27 22.65 6.43
N ASN A 146 3.71 22.47 5.22
CA ASN A 146 2.53 23.23 4.77
C ASN A 146 1.20 22.75 5.37
N ASN A 147 1.18 21.53 5.95
CA ASN A 147 0.02 20.93 6.61
C ASN A 147 -1.28 20.97 5.80
N GLU A 148 -1.23 20.54 4.56
CA GLU A 148 -2.30 20.66 3.54
C GLU A 148 -3.61 19.93 3.93
N SER A 149 -3.50 18.65 4.35
CA SER A 149 -4.60 17.84 4.86
C SER A 149 -4.07 16.63 5.62
N GLU A 150 -4.93 15.99 6.42
CA GLU A 150 -4.58 14.78 7.16
C GLU A 150 -4.10 13.66 6.23
N ASN A 151 -4.77 13.47 5.09
CA ASN A 151 -4.42 12.41 4.15
C ASN A 151 -3.12 12.70 3.39
N VAL A 152 -2.86 13.96 3.04
CA VAL A 152 -1.55 14.37 2.50
C VAL A 152 -0.46 14.14 3.54
N ASN A 153 -0.71 14.48 4.79
CA ASN A 153 0.24 14.25 5.89
C ASN A 153 0.51 12.74 6.10
N LYS A 154 -0.50 11.87 5.95
CA LYS A 154 -0.30 10.41 5.97
C LYS A 154 0.66 9.95 4.87
N MET A 155 0.51 10.45 3.64
CA MET A 155 1.45 10.14 2.55
C MET A 155 2.87 10.57 2.89
N CYS A 156 3.04 11.79 3.38
CA CYS A 156 4.34 12.35 3.72
C CYS A 156 5.02 11.58 4.86
N LYS A 157 4.32 11.33 5.95
CA LYS A 157 4.84 10.56 7.10
C LYS A 157 5.27 9.15 6.67
N PHE A 158 4.43 8.47 5.89
CA PHE A 158 4.75 7.14 5.36
C PHE A 158 6.06 7.15 4.55
N ILE A 159 6.26 8.15 3.68
CA ILE A 159 7.49 8.30 2.89
C ILE A 159 8.71 8.52 3.78
N LEU A 160 8.58 9.32 4.84
CA LEU A 160 9.69 9.61 5.75
C LEU A 160 10.07 8.38 6.61
N GLU A 161 9.09 7.55 6.98
CA GLU A 161 9.25 6.41 7.87
C GLU A 161 9.61 5.09 7.15
N THR A 162 9.50 5.04 5.80
CA THR A 162 9.77 3.79 5.06
C THR A 162 11.16 3.23 5.35
N LYS A 163 11.22 1.93 5.59
CA LYS A 163 12.46 1.18 5.78
C LYS A 163 12.88 0.40 4.54
N ARG A 164 11.91 0.01 3.69
CA ARG A 164 12.16 -0.78 2.48
C ARG A 164 12.28 0.06 1.21
N GLY A 165 12.10 1.39 1.32
CA GLY A 165 12.08 2.31 0.20
C GLY A 165 10.76 2.26 -0.57
N ILE A 166 10.56 3.25 -1.43
CA ILE A 166 9.37 3.46 -2.25
C ILE A 166 9.70 3.19 -3.72
N PRO A 167 8.98 2.30 -4.42
CA PRO A 167 9.26 1.97 -5.82
C PRO A 167 8.65 3.04 -6.76
N VAL A 168 9.38 4.12 -6.97
CA VAL A 168 8.96 5.20 -7.86
C VAL A 168 9.13 4.77 -9.32
N TYR A 169 8.06 4.83 -10.12
CA TYR A 169 8.16 4.69 -11.56
C TYR A 169 8.88 5.90 -12.16
N ARG A 170 10.14 5.73 -12.47
CA ARG A 170 10.84 6.65 -13.36
C ARG A 170 10.58 6.14 -14.77
N GLY A 171 9.61 6.74 -15.49
CA GLY A 171 9.37 6.44 -16.90
C GLY A 171 10.70 6.36 -17.63
N LYS A 172 10.79 5.54 -18.67
CA LYS A 172 11.97 5.49 -19.54
C LYS A 172 12.17 6.89 -20.16
N ASN A 173 12.87 7.75 -19.46
CA ASN A 173 13.52 8.90 -20.03
C ASN A 173 14.95 8.45 -20.35
N ASN A 174 15.12 8.12 -21.60
CA ASN A 174 16.34 8.14 -22.39
C ASN A 174 17.52 7.27 -21.90
N ALA A 175 17.66 6.14 -22.56
CA ALA A 175 18.98 5.75 -22.98
C ALA A 175 19.42 6.68 -24.11
#